data_3626a858314e3cfcb70a2c99fdf0c153
#
_entry.id   3626a858314e3cfcb70a2c99fdf0c153
#
_cell.length_a   1.000
_cell.length_b   1.000
_cell.length_c   1.000
_cell.angle_alpha   90.00
_cell.angle_beta   90.00
_cell.angle_gamma   90.00
#
_symmetry.space_group_name_H-M   'P 1'
#
loop_
_entity.id
_entity.type
_entity.pdbx_description
1 polymer ?
#
loop_
_entity_poly.entity_id
_entity_poly.type
_entity_poly.pdbx_seq_one_letter_code
_entity_poly.pdbx_strand_id
1 'polypeptide(L)'
;MYINAYGGLAELKSVGKTKSKDADGPSQIGGFTGMGAGTGFPSSSTLAQTWNADLALQEGRTIGTQALQNGYTGWYAPATNMHRSPFNGRNYEYYSEDSLLSGVICGNTVQGANDAGVYTYVKHFICNDGESGIYRDSVYTWMTEQTLRETYLRPFQMLVEDYDAVGLMSRQPVDGGLHRRRDGL
;
A
#
# COMPACT_ATOMS: atom_id res chain seq x y z
N MET A 1 11.87 17.01 2.21
CA MET A 1 11.26 15.73 1.77
C MET A 1 12.35 14.67 1.84
N TYR A 2 12.19 13.68 2.70
CA TYR A 2 13.14 12.56 2.76
C TYR A 2 12.60 11.42 1.92
N ILE A 3 13.37 10.99 0.95
CA ILE A 3 13.09 9.76 0.21
C ILE A 3 13.76 8.65 0.99
N ASN A 4 12.97 7.75 1.55
CA ASN A 4 13.49 6.61 2.28
C ASN A 4 14.02 5.57 1.30
N ALA A 5 15.27 5.16 1.50
CA ALA A 5 15.76 3.93 0.95
C ALA A 5 15.19 2.76 1.76
N TYR A 6 14.94 1.67 1.10
CA TYR A 6 14.38 0.43 1.64
C TYR A 6 14.97 0.04 3.00
N GLY A 7 14.13 -0.25 3.98
CA GLY A 7 14.53 -0.83 5.27
C GLY A 7 14.50 0.09 6.49
N GLY A 8 14.17 1.36 6.32
CA GLY A 8 14.02 2.31 7.42
C GLY A 8 14.93 3.54 7.33
N LEU A 9 14.72 4.48 8.23
CA LEU A 9 15.46 5.75 8.29
C LEU A 9 16.30 5.83 9.56
N ALA A 10 17.47 6.47 9.45
CA ALA A 10 18.26 6.85 10.59
C ALA A 10 17.52 7.87 11.49
N GLU A 11 17.97 7.99 12.72
CA GLU A 11 17.50 9.02 13.65
C GLU A 11 17.80 10.43 13.10
N LEU A 12 16.85 11.34 13.25
CA LEU A 12 16.98 12.76 12.91
C LEU A 12 16.63 13.60 14.14
N LYS A 13 17.63 13.82 15.01
CA LYS A 13 17.46 14.51 16.29
C LYS A 13 16.93 15.93 16.13
N SER A 14 17.29 16.63 15.04
CA SER A 14 16.88 18.02 14.79
C SER A 14 15.36 18.21 14.66
N VAL A 15 14.64 17.14 14.33
CA VAL A 15 13.17 17.16 14.18
C VAL A 15 12.48 16.13 15.09
N GLY A 16 13.20 15.58 16.06
CA GLY A 16 12.66 14.60 17.01
C GLY A 16 12.29 13.23 16.40
N LYS A 17 12.76 12.94 15.18
CA LYS A 17 12.48 11.66 14.53
C LYS A 17 13.39 10.58 15.08
N THR A 18 12.82 9.52 15.63
CA THR A 18 13.53 8.33 16.05
C THR A 18 13.95 7.46 14.86
N LYS A 19 14.91 6.58 15.07
CA LYS A 19 15.27 5.56 14.08
C LYS A 19 14.07 4.68 13.77
N SER A 20 13.83 4.41 12.48
CA SER A 20 12.82 3.45 12.03
C SER A 20 13.46 2.20 11.45
N LYS A 21 12.73 1.10 11.52
CA LYS A 21 13.04 -0.16 10.86
C LYS A 21 11.73 -0.65 10.23
N ASP A 22 11.74 -0.82 8.94
CA ASP A 22 10.53 -1.10 8.18
C ASP A 22 10.60 -2.49 7.57
N ALA A 23 9.45 -3.16 7.48
CA ALA A 23 9.31 -4.48 6.89
C ALA A 23 8.27 -4.51 5.77
N ASP A 24 8.44 -5.41 4.83
CA ASP A 24 7.48 -5.67 3.76
C ASP A 24 6.55 -6.86 4.12
N GLY A 25 5.60 -7.12 3.25
CA GLY A 25 4.69 -8.27 3.27
C GLY A 25 3.23 -7.88 3.49
N PRO A 26 2.39 -7.97 2.46
CA PRO A 26 0.99 -7.53 2.53
C PRO A 26 0.12 -8.39 3.44
N SER A 27 0.42 -9.69 3.55
CA SER A 27 -0.35 -10.64 4.39
C SER A 27 0.52 -11.30 5.45
N GLN A 28 1.71 -10.79 5.70
CA GLN A 28 2.64 -11.30 6.71
C GLN A 28 3.80 -10.34 6.87
N ILE A 29 4.19 -10.01 8.09
CA ILE A 29 5.36 -9.15 8.32
C ILE A 29 6.66 -9.90 7.98
N GLY A 30 7.58 -9.23 7.29
CA GLY A 30 8.91 -9.78 6.96
C GLY A 30 9.00 -10.62 5.69
N GLY A 31 7.93 -10.70 4.90
CA GLY A 31 7.82 -11.60 3.74
C GLY A 31 8.89 -11.47 2.66
N PHE A 32 9.41 -10.28 2.41
CA PHE A 32 10.40 -10.05 1.34
C PHE A 32 11.80 -10.54 1.66
N THR A 33 12.18 -10.57 2.93
CA THR A 33 13.51 -11.01 3.35
C THR A 33 13.63 -12.53 3.51
N GLY A 34 12.56 -13.27 3.21
CA GLY A 34 12.50 -14.73 3.35
C GLY A 34 12.48 -15.23 4.81
N MET A 35 12.58 -14.33 5.76
CA MET A 35 12.45 -14.64 7.19
C MET A 35 11.06 -14.18 7.64
N GLY A 36 10.10 -15.10 7.58
CA GLY A 36 8.75 -14.87 8.08
C GLY A 36 8.80 -14.57 9.58
N ALA A 37 8.65 -13.31 9.93
CA ALA A 37 8.64 -12.82 11.30
C ALA A 37 7.26 -12.84 11.93
N GLY A 38 6.21 -13.18 11.17
CA GLY A 38 4.84 -13.14 11.60
C GLY A 38 3.98 -14.29 11.06
N THR A 39 2.74 -14.32 11.52
CA THR A 39 1.71 -15.26 11.02
C THR A 39 1.33 -14.89 9.59
N GLY A 40 1.16 -15.87 8.73
CA GLY A 40 0.56 -15.68 7.41
C GLY A 40 -0.95 -15.54 7.51
N PHE A 41 -1.47 -14.46 6.94
CA PHE A 41 -2.90 -14.17 6.81
C PHE A 41 -3.41 -14.49 5.39
N PRO A 42 -4.72 -14.58 5.20
CA PRO A 42 -5.29 -14.63 3.85
C PRO A 42 -4.84 -13.45 2.99
N SER A 43 -4.91 -13.61 1.68
CA SER A 43 -4.60 -12.51 0.76
C SER A 43 -5.55 -11.33 0.95
N SER A 44 -5.11 -10.12 0.63
CA SER A 44 -5.96 -8.91 0.70
C SER A 44 -7.24 -9.05 -0.13
N SER A 45 -7.14 -9.72 -1.30
CA SER A 45 -8.32 -10.03 -2.11
C SER A 45 -9.32 -10.95 -1.39
N THR A 46 -8.84 -11.95 -0.65
CA THR A 46 -9.70 -12.83 0.15
C THR A 46 -10.33 -12.08 1.32
N LEU A 47 -9.56 -11.23 2.00
CA LEU A 47 -10.08 -10.39 3.07
C LEU A 47 -11.19 -9.46 2.56
N ALA A 48 -11.01 -8.83 1.41
CA ALA A 48 -12.01 -7.93 0.83
C ALA A 48 -13.32 -8.66 0.49
N GLN A 49 -13.26 -9.93 0.06
CA GLN A 49 -14.45 -10.74 -0.23
C GLN A 49 -15.30 -11.04 0.99
N THR A 50 -14.78 -10.85 2.18
CA THR A 50 -15.57 -10.99 3.42
C THR A 50 -16.52 -9.84 3.65
N TRP A 51 -16.29 -8.67 3.06
CA TRP A 51 -16.99 -7.41 3.29
C TRP A 51 -17.01 -6.99 4.78
N ASN A 52 -16.05 -7.48 5.55
CA ASN A 52 -16.00 -7.31 6.99
C ASN A 52 -14.88 -6.36 7.41
N ALA A 53 -15.24 -5.12 7.69
CA ALA A 53 -14.31 -4.08 8.12
C ALA A 53 -13.67 -4.39 9.49
N ASP A 54 -14.41 -5.00 10.41
CA ASP A 54 -13.89 -5.37 11.74
C ASP A 54 -12.81 -6.45 11.63
N LEU A 55 -12.98 -7.39 10.70
CA LEU A 55 -11.96 -8.41 10.45
C LEU A 55 -10.68 -7.79 9.88
N ALA A 56 -10.82 -6.82 8.97
CA ALA A 56 -9.69 -6.07 8.42
C ALA A 56 -8.95 -5.28 9.51
N LEU A 57 -9.69 -4.65 10.41
CA LEU A 57 -9.13 -3.95 11.58
C LEU A 57 -8.34 -4.90 12.49
N GLN A 58 -8.89 -6.08 12.77
CA GLN A 58 -8.23 -7.10 13.58
C GLN A 58 -6.97 -7.65 12.93
N GLU A 59 -6.99 -7.91 11.61
CA GLU A 59 -5.82 -8.34 10.86
C GLU A 59 -4.72 -7.28 10.92
N GLY A 60 -5.04 -6.02 10.62
CA GLY A 60 -4.08 -4.91 10.70
C GLY A 60 -3.46 -4.76 12.08
N ARG A 61 -4.28 -4.83 13.14
CA ARG A 61 -3.82 -4.76 14.54
C ARG A 61 -2.89 -5.93 14.88
N THR A 62 -3.20 -7.12 14.41
CA THR A 62 -2.38 -8.31 14.67
C THR A 62 -1.05 -8.21 13.94
N ILE A 63 -1.04 -7.82 12.67
CA ILE A 63 0.18 -7.59 11.89
C ILE A 63 1.04 -6.49 12.54
N GLY A 64 0.44 -5.38 12.94
CA GLY A 64 1.14 -4.29 13.63
C GLY A 64 1.77 -4.74 14.96
N THR A 65 1.04 -5.50 15.76
CA THR A 65 1.57 -6.08 17.00
C THR A 65 2.76 -6.99 16.74
N GLN A 66 2.67 -7.88 15.77
CA GLN A 66 3.78 -8.77 15.39
C GLN A 66 4.97 -7.99 14.81
N ALA A 67 4.72 -6.90 14.07
CA ALA A 67 5.78 -6.02 13.58
C ALA A 67 6.60 -5.44 14.74
N LEU A 68 5.94 -4.87 15.75
CA LEU A 68 6.63 -4.32 16.93
C LEU A 68 7.38 -5.39 17.72
N GLN A 69 6.81 -6.58 17.91
CA GLN A 69 7.48 -7.70 18.56
C GLN A 69 8.78 -8.11 17.86
N ASN A 70 8.86 -7.92 16.55
CA ASN A 70 10.04 -8.17 15.72
C ASN A 70 10.92 -6.92 15.53
N GLY A 71 10.63 -5.84 16.23
CA GLY A 71 11.41 -4.61 16.21
C GLY A 71 11.22 -3.75 14.95
N TYR A 72 10.12 -3.95 14.21
CA TYR A 72 9.74 -3.10 13.09
C TYR A 72 8.78 -2.00 13.55
N THR A 73 8.96 -0.81 13.01
CA THR A 73 8.15 0.37 13.32
C THR A 73 7.31 0.84 12.15
N GLY A 74 7.63 0.38 10.94
CA GLY A 74 6.90 0.68 9.71
C GLY A 74 6.64 -0.57 8.88
N TRP A 75 5.55 -0.52 8.12
CA TRP A 75 5.09 -1.62 7.29
C TRP A 75 4.85 -1.15 5.85
N TYR A 76 5.57 -1.75 4.87
CA TYR A 76 5.42 -1.47 3.43
C TYR A 76 4.17 -2.13 2.86
N ALA A 77 3.05 -1.83 3.46
CA ALA A 77 1.71 -2.28 3.13
C ALA A 77 0.70 -1.37 3.85
N PRO A 78 -0.61 -1.59 3.64
CA PRO A 78 -1.22 -2.45 2.64
C PRO A 78 -1.15 -1.88 1.22
N ALA A 79 -1.54 -2.70 0.22
CA ALA A 79 -1.56 -2.30 -1.18
C ALA A 79 -3.00 -2.15 -1.68
N THR A 80 -3.31 -1.04 -2.38
CA THR A 80 -4.69 -0.70 -2.75
C THR A 80 -4.86 -0.29 -4.22
N ASN A 81 -4.07 -0.92 -5.12
CA ASN A 81 -4.33 -0.75 -6.55
C ASN A 81 -5.56 -1.53 -7.01
N MET A 82 -6.08 -1.20 -8.19
CA MET A 82 -7.30 -1.78 -8.71
C MET A 82 -7.06 -3.11 -9.39
N HIS A 83 -7.99 -4.05 -9.23
CA HIS A 83 -8.07 -5.25 -10.04
C HIS A 83 -8.57 -4.88 -11.44
N ARG A 84 -7.67 -4.79 -12.42
CA ARG A 84 -8.01 -4.46 -13.82
C ARG A 84 -7.91 -5.66 -14.74
N SER A 85 -6.88 -6.46 -14.57
CA SER A 85 -6.64 -7.65 -15.35
C SER A 85 -6.40 -8.85 -14.44
N PRO A 86 -7.02 -10.02 -14.71
CA PRO A 86 -6.75 -11.23 -13.94
C PRO A 86 -5.30 -11.70 -14.09
N PHE A 87 -4.61 -11.24 -15.11
CA PHE A 87 -3.22 -11.60 -15.39
C PHE A 87 -2.19 -10.69 -14.71
N ASN A 88 -2.63 -9.71 -13.92
CA ASN A 88 -1.72 -8.94 -13.09
C ASN A 88 -1.11 -9.83 -11.99
N GLY A 89 0.20 -9.94 -11.94
CA GLY A 89 0.92 -10.82 -11.01
C GLY A 89 0.79 -10.45 -9.52
N ARG A 90 0.17 -9.30 -9.19
CA ARG A 90 0.05 -8.79 -7.82
C ARG A 90 -1.39 -8.59 -7.35
N ASN A 91 -2.38 -9.10 -8.05
CA ASN A 91 -3.78 -8.98 -7.62
C ASN A 91 -4.05 -9.57 -6.23
N TYR A 92 -3.27 -10.55 -5.79
CA TYR A 92 -3.42 -11.17 -4.47
C TYR A 92 -3.23 -10.18 -3.31
N GLU A 93 -2.43 -9.14 -3.50
CA GLU A 93 -2.19 -8.12 -2.47
C GLU A 93 -3.09 -6.89 -2.58
N TYR A 94 -3.93 -6.82 -3.61
CA TYR A 94 -4.92 -5.77 -3.81
C TYR A 94 -6.31 -6.25 -3.40
N TYR A 95 -7.17 -5.32 -3.00
CA TYR A 95 -8.45 -5.68 -2.38
C TYR A 95 -9.55 -5.98 -3.38
N SER A 96 -9.78 -5.10 -4.37
CA SER A 96 -10.92 -5.18 -5.27
C SER A 96 -10.73 -4.39 -6.57
N GLU A 97 -11.66 -4.55 -7.50
CA GLU A 97 -11.89 -3.65 -8.64
C GLU A 97 -12.75 -2.44 -8.26
N ASP A 98 -13.42 -2.50 -7.11
CA ASP A 98 -14.23 -1.42 -6.56
C ASP A 98 -13.41 -0.52 -5.64
N SER A 99 -13.40 0.78 -5.95
CA SER A 99 -12.59 1.77 -5.23
C SER A 99 -13.08 2.02 -3.80
N LEU A 100 -14.39 1.92 -3.56
CA LEU A 100 -14.97 2.12 -2.23
C LEU A 100 -14.65 0.92 -1.34
N LEU A 101 -14.91 -0.29 -1.81
CA LEU A 101 -14.58 -1.52 -1.07
C LEU A 101 -13.09 -1.59 -0.75
N SER A 102 -12.23 -1.29 -1.73
CA SER A 102 -10.79 -1.23 -1.54
C SER A 102 -10.40 -0.21 -0.48
N GLY A 103 -10.97 1.00 -0.53
CA GLY A 103 -10.70 2.06 0.44
C GLY A 103 -11.14 1.68 1.85
N VAL A 104 -12.34 1.11 2.01
CA VAL A 104 -12.87 0.74 3.35
C VAL A 104 -12.09 -0.41 3.97
N ILE A 105 -11.89 -1.51 3.24
CA ILE A 105 -11.20 -2.68 3.82
C ILE A 105 -9.72 -2.38 4.05
N CYS A 106 -9.04 -1.77 3.08
CA CYS A 106 -7.66 -1.33 3.24
C CYS A 106 -7.51 -0.33 4.38
N GLY A 107 -8.43 0.63 4.50
CA GLY A 107 -8.42 1.65 5.54
C GLY A 107 -8.53 1.06 6.94
N ASN A 108 -9.41 0.08 7.14
CA ASN A 108 -9.50 -0.60 8.43
C ASN A 108 -8.23 -1.41 8.74
N THR A 109 -7.56 -1.99 7.73
CA THR A 109 -6.25 -2.61 7.92
C THR A 109 -5.19 -1.59 8.34
N VAL A 110 -5.18 -0.40 7.72
CA VAL A 110 -4.30 0.73 8.11
C VAL A 110 -4.58 1.16 9.54
N GLN A 111 -5.86 1.39 9.89
CA GLN A 111 -6.26 1.78 11.25
C GLN A 111 -5.80 0.77 12.29
N GLY A 112 -5.97 -0.53 12.01
CA GLY A 112 -5.51 -1.58 12.91
C GLY A 112 -4.00 -1.56 13.15
N ALA A 113 -3.20 -1.32 12.12
CA ALA A 113 -1.75 -1.19 12.24
C ALA A 113 -1.36 0.08 13.02
N ASN A 114 -2.03 1.20 12.75
CA ASN A 114 -1.84 2.47 13.47
C ASN A 114 -2.18 2.30 14.97
N ASP A 115 -3.30 1.65 15.29
CA ASP A 115 -3.72 1.35 16.68
C ASP A 115 -2.67 0.51 17.43
N ALA A 116 -1.96 -0.36 16.73
CA ALA A 116 -0.86 -1.13 17.29
C ALA A 116 0.44 -0.31 17.46
N GLY A 117 0.54 0.87 16.85
CA GLY A 117 1.72 1.73 16.90
C GLY A 117 2.70 1.56 15.74
N VAL A 118 2.28 0.95 14.64
CA VAL A 118 3.07 0.79 13.41
C VAL A 118 2.50 1.67 12.32
N TYR A 119 3.31 2.52 11.72
CA TYR A 119 2.88 3.31 10.58
C TYR A 119 2.96 2.50 9.28
N THR A 120 2.06 2.80 8.36
CA THR A 120 1.94 2.11 7.08
C THR A 120 2.48 2.94 5.93
N TYR A 121 2.98 2.26 4.90
CA TYR A 121 3.26 2.84 3.59
C TYR A 121 2.28 2.25 2.58
N VAL A 122 1.13 2.88 2.44
CA VAL A 122 0.13 2.41 1.48
C VAL A 122 0.67 2.50 0.06
N LYS A 123 0.45 1.45 -0.74
CA LYS A 123 1.12 1.26 -2.02
C LYS A 123 0.19 0.72 -3.09
N HIS A 124 0.53 0.83 -4.35
CA HIS A 124 1.62 1.59 -4.96
C HIS A 124 1.01 2.83 -5.61
N PHE A 125 1.40 3.99 -5.17
CA PHE A 125 0.86 5.23 -5.67
C PHE A 125 1.55 5.59 -7.00
N ILE A 126 0.90 5.49 -8.15
CA ILE A 126 -0.47 5.12 -8.44
C ILE A 126 -0.53 4.29 -9.72
N CYS A 127 -1.63 3.55 -9.96
CA CYS A 127 -1.86 2.80 -11.20
C CYS A 127 -0.85 1.66 -11.44
N ASN A 128 -0.56 0.88 -10.42
CA ASN A 128 0.30 -0.29 -10.55
C ASN A 128 -0.50 -1.54 -10.94
N ASP A 129 -1.08 -1.52 -12.15
CA ASP A 129 -2.02 -2.55 -12.62
C ASP A 129 -1.39 -3.55 -13.60
N GLY A 130 -0.09 -3.44 -13.87
CA GLY A 130 0.64 -4.33 -14.77
C GLY A 130 1.98 -4.72 -14.18
N GLU A 131 2.09 -5.97 -13.71
CA GLU A 131 3.30 -6.50 -13.07
C GLU A 131 3.89 -7.70 -13.81
N SER A 132 3.23 -8.16 -14.88
CA SER A 132 3.64 -9.35 -15.60
C SER A 132 4.73 -9.02 -16.63
N GLY A 133 5.93 -9.60 -16.47
CA GLY A 133 7.03 -9.50 -17.41
C GLY A 133 7.44 -8.05 -17.71
N ILE A 134 7.52 -7.72 -18.98
CA ILE A 134 7.93 -6.38 -19.46
C ILE A 134 6.95 -5.28 -19.08
N TYR A 135 5.72 -5.61 -18.71
CA TYR A 135 4.70 -4.60 -18.40
C TYR A 135 5.01 -3.82 -17.11
N ARG A 136 5.75 -4.40 -16.19
CA ARG A 136 6.13 -3.69 -14.97
C ARG A 136 6.85 -2.38 -15.25
N ASP A 137 7.77 -2.39 -16.20
CA ASP A 137 8.69 -1.27 -16.48
C ASP A 137 8.37 -0.52 -17.77
N SER A 138 7.34 -0.94 -18.52
CA SER A 138 7.09 -0.42 -19.88
C SER A 138 5.64 -0.05 -20.16
N VAL A 139 4.78 0.03 -19.14
CA VAL A 139 3.37 0.37 -19.33
C VAL A 139 3.12 1.84 -19.09
N TYR A 140 2.55 2.50 -20.10
CA TYR A 140 1.92 3.81 -19.95
C TYR A 140 0.47 3.63 -19.53
N THR A 141 0.10 4.18 -18.39
CA THR A 141 -1.28 4.20 -17.96
C THR A 141 -1.93 5.50 -18.46
N TRP A 142 -2.94 5.36 -19.30
CA TRP A 142 -3.73 6.46 -19.81
C TRP A 142 -5.18 6.34 -19.37
N MET A 143 -5.77 7.46 -18.90
CA MET A 143 -7.15 7.53 -18.47
C MET A 143 -7.63 8.97 -18.44
N THR A 144 -8.96 9.15 -18.36
CA THR A 144 -9.55 10.47 -18.12
C THR A 144 -9.29 10.92 -16.68
N GLU A 145 -9.34 12.22 -16.43
CA GLU A 145 -9.22 12.77 -15.07
C GLU A 145 -10.32 12.22 -14.14
N GLN A 146 -11.53 12.07 -14.64
CA GLN A 146 -12.64 11.48 -13.90
C GLN A 146 -12.31 10.06 -13.43
N THR A 147 -11.88 9.19 -14.35
CA THR A 147 -11.48 7.82 -14.01
C THR A 147 -10.34 7.80 -12.99
N LEU A 148 -9.35 8.68 -13.16
CA LEU A 148 -8.25 8.81 -12.22
C LEU A 148 -8.76 9.12 -10.81
N ARG A 149 -9.62 10.12 -10.66
CA ARG A 149 -10.12 10.59 -9.37
C ARG A 149 -11.10 9.60 -8.71
N GLU A 150 -12.05 9.09 -9.48
CA GLU A 150 -13.13 8.27 -8.93
C GLU A 150 -12.73 6.81 -8.68
N THR A 151 -11.76 6.31 -9.44
CA THR A 151 -11.34 4.91 -9.34
C THR A 151 -9.97 4.74 -8.70
N TYR A 152 -8.94 5.37 -9.28
CA TYR A 152 -7.56 5.06 -8.89
C TYR A 152 -7.06 5.88 -7.69
N LEU A 153 -7.43 7.16 -7.60
CA LEU A 153 -7.07 8.02 -6.47
C LEU A 153 -7.97 7.81 -5.26
N ARG A 154 -9.23 7.44 -5.49
CA ARG A 154 -10.25 7.37 -4.43
C ARG A 154 -9.82 6.53 -3.22
N PRO A 155 -9.29 5.29 -3.36
CA PRO A 155 -8.83 4.54 -2.19
C PRO A 155 -7.73 5.27 -1.42
N PHE A 156 -6.73 5.81 -2.13
CA PHE A 156 -5.63 6.54 -1.48
C PHE A 156 -6.11 7.80 -0.77
N GLN A 157 -7.07 8.52 -1.35
CA GLN A 157 -7.70 9.68 -0.72
C GLN A 157 -8.36 9.28 0.60
N MET A 158 -9.19 8.23 0.59
CA MET A 158 -9.82 7.71 1.80
C MET A 158 -8.81 7.31 2.86
N LEU A 159 -7.72 6.62 2.48
CA LEU A 159 -6.69 6.20 3.42
C LEU A 159 -6.01 7.37 4.13
N VAL A 160 -5.80 8.47 3.43
CA VAL A 160 -5.18 9.68 4.01
C VAL A 160 -6.18 10.51 4.81
N GLU A 161 -7.40 10.70 4.29
CA GLU A 161 -8.40 11.58 4.90
C GLU A 161 -9.15 10.93 6.06
N ASP A 162 -9.46 9.64 5.97
CA ASP A 162 -10.36 8.95 6.89
C ASP A 162 -9.64 7.96 7.82
N TYR A 163 -8.42 7.53 7.50
CA TYR A 163 -7.70 6.45 8.21
C TYR A 163 -6.27 6.80 8.63
N ASP A 164 -5.88 8.06 8.57
CA ASP A 164 -4.57 8.55 9.02
C ASP A 164 -3.37 7.81 8.41
N ALA A 165 -3.44 7.43 7.15
CA ALA A 165 -2.29 6.88 6.45
C ALA A 165 -1.23 7.96 6.25
N VAL A 166 -0.07 7.80 6.88
CA VAL A 166 1.00 8.81 6.87
C VAL A 166 2.10 8.57 5.85
N GLY A 167 2.17 7.36 5.30
CA GLY A 167 3.18 6.95 4.33
C GLY A 167 2.56 6.53 3.00
N LEU A 168 3.20 6.93 1.91
CA LEU A 168 2.87 6.48 0.56
C LEU A 168 4.11 5.90 -0.11
N MET A 169 3.99 4.71 -0.69
CA MET A 169 5.01 4.14 -1.56
C MET A 169 4.63 4.43 -3.00
N SER A 170 5.43 5.25 -3.68
CA SER A 170 5.21 5.49 -5.10
C SER A 170 5.49 4.22 -5.91
N ARG A 171 4.77 4.06 -7.02
CA ARG A 171 5.16 3.12 -8.06
C ARG A 171 6.57 3.48 -8.55
N GLN A 172 7.40 2.50 -8.86
CA GLN A 172 8.66 2.76 -9.54
C GLN A 172 8.37 3.52 -10.84
N PRO A 173 9.03 4.68 -11.08
CA PRO A 173 8.85 5.39 -12.32
C PRO A 173 9.33 4.50 -13.46
N VAL A 174 8.44 4.24 -14.39
CA VAL A 174 8.88 3.92 -15.74
C VAL A 174 9.47 5.21 -16.30
N ASP A 175 10.62 5.16 -16.92
CA ASP A 175 11.16 6.28 -17.71
C ASP A 175 10.13 6.67 -18.77
N GLY A 176 9.35 7.67 -18.49
CA GLY A 176 8.20 8.08 -19.30
C GLY A 176 7.03 8.54 -18.46
N GLY A 177 7.31 9.46 -17.52
CA GLY A 177 6.34 10.01 -16.58
C GLY A 177 4.99 10.35 -17.21
N LEU A 178 3.99 10.56 -16.37
CA LEU A 178 2.72 11.18 -16.75
C LEU A 178 2.99 12.31 -17.76
N HIS A 179 2.94 12.00 -19.04
CA HIS A 179 2.98 13.02 -20.07
C HIS A 179 1.69 13.83 -19.93
N ARG A 180 1.77 14.94 -19.18
CA ARG A 180 0.90 16.06 -19.50
C ARG A 180 1.10 16.32 -20.98
N ARG A 181 0.09 16.02 -21.79
CA ARG A 181 -0.01 16.71 -23.06
C ARG A 181 0.08 18.20 -22.75
N ARG A 182 1.19 18.81 -23.13
CA ARG A 182 1.24 20.24 -23.42
C ARG A 182 0.60 20.41 -24.80
N ASP A 183 -0.66 20.16 -24.88
CA ASP A 183 -1.41 20.61 -26.02
C ASP A 183 -2.10 21.90 -25.58
N GLY A 184 -1.45 22.98 -25.91
CA GLY A 184 -2.11 24.26 -25.94
C GLY A 184 -3.26 24.18 -26.92
N LEU A 185 -4.44 24.48 -26.46
CA LEU A 185 -5.52 25.26 -27.08
C LEU A 185 -6.24 25.95 -25.93
#